data_df5c1bebe6f0c2c1902c215549974e74
#
_entry.id   df5c1bebe6f0c2c1902c215549974e74
#
_cell.length_a   1.000
_cell.length_b   1.000
_cell.length_c   1.000
_cell.angle_alpha   90.00
_cell.angle_beta   90.00
_cell.angle_gamma   90.00
#
_symmetry.space_group_name_H-M   'P 1'
#
loop_
_entity.id
_entity.type
_entity.pdbx_description
1 polymer ?
#
loop_
_entity_poly.entity_id
_entity_poly.type
_entity_poly.pdbx_seq_one_letter_code
_entity_poly.pdbx_strand_id
1 'polypeptide(L)'
;MANTQAMTTSFKVDLFNAVHAFNATGIPAHTVSTADQFKAALFTAASTLNASTTSFTGATTEVSGAGYSTGGVVVTFGTAPSSTGTTSFLTPSASIVYSTVTLSVSFDAMLLYNNTNTGKNSVAVYTFTAQTVAAGTFTLTMPVNDATTGLLRIA
;
A
#
# COMPACT_ATOMS: atom_id res chain seq x y z
N MET A 1 13.51 -2.52 15.93
CA MET A 1 12.39 -1.54 16.10
C MET A 1 11.17 -2.15 15.46
N ALA A 2 9.99 -1.93 16.03
CA ALA A 2 8.74 -2.43 15.46
C ALA A 2 8.33 -1.61 14.22
N ASN A 3 7.48 -2.19 13.36
CA ASN A 3 6.85 -1.47 12.27
C ASN A 3 6.00 -0.33 12.82
N THR A 4 5.97 0.79 12.11
CA THR A 4 5.17 1.97 12.50
C THR A 4 4.32 2.41 11.32
N GLN A 5 3.02 2.51 11.55
CA GLN A 5 2.09 2.99 10.54
C GLN A 5 2.41 4.43 10.16
N ALA A 6 2.58 4.69 8.86
CA ALA A 6 2.85 6.02 8.35
C ALA A 6 2.62 6.11 6.83
N MET A 7 2.15 7.28 6.38
CA MET A 7 2.40 7.72 5.01
C MET A 7 3.89 8.05 4.91
N THR A 8 4.60 7.46 3.93
CA THR A 8 6.06 7.63 3.86
C THR A 8 6.45 9.04 3.46
N THR A 9 7.59 9.50 3.96
CA THR A 9 8.10 10.85 3.63
C THR A 9 8.43 10.98 2.15
N SER A 10 8.97 9.91 1.54
CA SER A 10 9.24 9.87 0.10
C SER A 10 7.96 10.05 -0.73
N PHE A 11 6.86 9.42 -0.34
CA PHE A 11 5.58 9.58 -1.03
C PHE A 11 5.13 11.05 -1.10
N LYS A 12 5.32 11.81 -0.01
CA LYS A 12 4.96 13.24 0.02
C LYS A 12 5.79 14.06 -0.98
N VAL A 13 7.07 13.72 -1.15
CA VAL A 13 7.95 14.32 -2.18
C VAL A 13 7.52 13.87 -3.58
N ASP A 14 7.20 12.60 -3.74
CA ASP A 14 6.79 12.00 -5.00
C ASP A 14 5.48 12.60 -5.54
N LEU A 15 4.58 13.06 -4.65
CA LEU A 15 3.37 13.79 -5.07
C LEU A 15 3.70 15.10 -5.81
N PHE A 16 4.70 15.85 -5.35
CA PHE A 16 5.13 17.08 -6.03
C PHE A 16 5.83 16.78 -7.37
N ASN A 17 6.43 15.61 -7.50
CA ASN A 17 7.12 15.17 -8.70
C ASN A 17 6.22 14.39 -9.67
N ALA A 18 4.92 14.26 -9.37
CA ALA A 18 3.95 13.49 -10.15
C ALA A 18 4.39 12.03 -10.43
N VAL A 19 5.05 11.38 -9.46
CA VAL A 19 5.60 10.01 -9.60
C VAL A 19 4.50 8.94 -9.56
N HIS A 20 3.36 9.23 -8.93
CA HIS A 20 2.28 8.27 -8.73
C HIS A 20 1.02 8.68 -9.50
N ALA A 21 0.55 7.83 -10.39
CA ALA A 21 -0.71 7.97 -11.11
C ALA A 21 -1.75 6.97 -10.56
N PHE A 22 -2.51 7.37 -9.55
CA PHE A 22 -3.57 6.53 -8.96
C PHE A 22 -4.77 6.32 -9.90
N ASN A 23 -4.98 7.25 -10.84
CA ASN A 23 -6.08 7.20 -11.78
C ASN A 23 -5.62 7.78 -13.13
N ALA A 24 -6.06 7.17 -14.23
CA ALA A 24 -5.80 7.68 -15.58
C ALA A 24 -6.77 8.79 -16.02
N THR A 25 -7.88 8.98 -15.29
CA THR A 25 -8.90 9.99 -15.61
C THR A 25 -8.62 11.28 -14.84
N GLY A 26 -8.61 12.42 -15.52
CA GLY A 26 -8.55 13.73 -14.88
C GLY A 26 -7.15 14.31 -14.71
N ILE A 27 -6.17 13.87 -15.50
CA ILE A 27 -4.84 14.48 -15.56
C ILE A 27 -4.72 15.27 -16.87
N PRO A 28 -5.19 16.54 -16.93
CA PRO A 28 -5.25 17.31 -18.18
C PRO A 28 -3.89 17.66 -18.76
N ALA A 29 -2.82 17.57 -17.97
CA ALA A 29 -1.50 18.05 -18.34
C ALA A 29 -0.41 16.94 -18.35
N HIS A 30 -0.72 15.73 -17.92
CA HIS A 30 0.23 14.63 -17.86
C HIS A 30 -0.27 13.47 -18.73
N THR A 31 0.40 13.21 -19.82
CA THR A 31 0.06 12.12 -20.77
C THR A 31 0.42 10.75 -20.19
N VAL A 32 -0.22 10.33 -19.08
CA VAL A 32 -0.21 8.92 -18.70
C VAL A 32 -1.47 8.29 -19.30
N SER A 33 -1.28 7.37 -20.22
CA SER A 33 -2.37 6.63 -20.85
C SER A 33 -2.99 5.57 -19.92
N THR A 34 -2.33 5.23 -18.84
CA THR A 34 -2.75 4.21 -17.88
C THR A 34 -2.37 4.60 -16.46
N ALA A 35 -3.21 4.23 -15.48
CA ALA A 35 -2.86 4.35 -14.07
C ALA A 35 -1.67 3.43 -13.72
N ASP A 36 -0.91 3.80 -12.71
CA ASP A 36 0.12 2.94 -12.16
C ASP A 36 -0.49 1.70 -11.49
N GLN A 37 0.26 0.61 -11.51
CA GLN A 37 -0.05 -0.56 -10.73
C GLN A 37 0.52 -0.40 -9.32
N PHE A 38 -0.35 -0.43 -8.32
CA PHE A 38 0.05 -0.48 -6.92
C PHE A 38 -0.01 -1.92 -6.41
N LYS A 39 0.87 -2.24 -5.45
CA LYS A 39 0.88 -3.52 -4.77
C LYS A 39 0.96 -3.36 -3.26
N ALA A 40 0.48 -4.38 -2.57
CA ALA A 40 0.53 -4.51 -1.13
C ALA A 40 1.36 -5.75 -0.78
N ALA A 41 2.51 -5.55 -0.13
CA ALA A 41 3.39 -6.60 0.33
C ALA A 41 3.33 -6.70 1.87
N LEU A 42 3.32 -7.93 2.40
CA LEU A 42 3.28 -8.18 3.84
C LEU A 42 4.69 -8.30 4.41
N PHE A 43 4.88 -7.80 5.62
CA PHE A 43 6.17 -7.80 6.30
C PHE A 43 6.07 -8.39 7.69
N THR A 44 7.11 -9.14 8.06
CA THR A 44 7.18 -9.78 9.37
C THR A 44 7.28 -8.75 10.50
N ALA A 45 6.91 -9.14 11.70
CA ALA A 45 7.03 -8.31 12.90
C ALA A 45 8.49 -7.95 13.25
N ALA A 46 9.48 -8.58 12.63
CA ALA A 46 10.90 -8.24 12.73
C ALA A 46 11.33 -7.10 11.80
N SER A 47 10.47 -6.67 10.90
CA SER A 47 10.71 -5.54 10.00
C SER A 47 10.79 -4.21 10.75
N THR A 48 11.28 -3.18 10.06
CA THR A 48 11.44 -1.82 10.61
C THR A 48 10.79 -0.77 9.71
N LEU A 49 9.69 -1.12 9.04
CA LEU A 49 8.96 -0.21 8.16
C LEU A 49 8.41 0.98 8.95
N ASN A 50 8.56 2.17 8.41
CA ASN A 50 8.12 3.42 9.03
C ASN A 50 8.05 4.56 8.01
N ALA A 51 7.85 5.80 8.48
CA ALA A 51 7.81 6.99 7.63
C ALA A 51 9.06 7.22 6.76
N SER A 52 10.21 6.64 7.13
CA SER A 52 11.47 6.77 6.36
C SER A 52 11.65 5.66 5.31
N THR A 53 10.72 4.72 5.21
CA THR A 53 10.75 3.69 4.16
C THR A 53 10.57 4.36 2.80
N THR A 54 11.51 4.16 1.88
CA THR A 54 11.51 4.85 0.58
C THR A 54 11.01 3.99 -0.57
N SER A 55 11.19 2.66 -0.48
CA SER A 55 10.83 1.75 -1.56
C SER A 55 10.58 0.33 -1.06
N PHE A 56 9.88 -0.47 -1.87
CA PHE A 56 9.75 -1.91 -1.63
C PHE A 56 11.12 -2.62 -1.69
N THR A 57 11.98 -2.28 -2.65
CA THR A 57 13.29 -2.92 -2.81
C THR A 57 14.26 -2.64 -1.67
N GLY A 58 14.08 -1.54 -0.94
CA GLY A 58 14.85 -1.21 0.26
C GLY A 58 14.29 -1.82 1.54
N ALA A 59 13.08 -2.37 1.51
CA ALA A 59 12.45 -3.01 2.64
C ALA A 59 12.95 -4.45 2.81
N THR A 60 13.21 -4.85 4.03
CA THR A 60 13.70 -6.20 4.36
C THR A 60 12.65 -6.98 5.15
N THR A 61 12.78 -8.31 5.15
CA THR A 61 11.91 -9.19 5.93
C THR A 61 10.45 -9.22 5.44
N GLU A 62 10.26 -9.18 4.11
CA GLU A 62 8.98 -9.55 3.53
C GLU A 62 8.63 -10.99 3.93
N VAL A 63 7.35 -11.28 4.12
CA VAL A 63 6.91 -12.64 4.42
C VAL A 63 7.18 -13.57 3.24
N SER A 64 7.36 -14.85 3.55
CA SER A 64 7.44 -15.92 2.57
C SER A 64 6.62 -17.12 3.02
N GLY A 65 6.07 -17.86 2.08
CA GLY A 65 5.27 -19.04 2.37
C GLY A 65 4.51 -19.54 1.15
N ALA A 66 3.92 -20.71 1.28
CA ALA A 66 3.14 -21.30 0.18
C ALA A 66 1.97 -20.38 -0.20
N GLY A 67 1.73 -20.19 -1.48
CA GLY A 67 0.68 -19.35 -2.02
C GLY A 67 0.94 -17.83 -1.96
N TYR A 68 1.98 -17.38 -1.29
CA TYR A 68 2.37 -15.97 -1.27
C TYR A 68 3.37 -15.68 -2.40
N SER A 69 3.08 -14.65 -3.18
CA SER A 69 3.99 -14.15 -4.22
C SER A 69 4.80 -12.98 -3.69
N THR A 70 6.12 -13.04 -3.83
CA THR A 70 7.00 -11.92 -3.48
C THR A 70 6.55 -10.62 -4.16
N GLY A 71 6.52 -9.54 -3.40
CA GLY A 71 5.97 -8.26 -3.81
C GLY A 71 4.47 -8.12 -3.52
N GLY A 72 3.83 -9.16 -2.98
CA GLY A 72 2.44 -9.12 -2.57
C GLY A 72 1.43 -9.10 -3.73
N VAL A 73 0.24 -8.61 -3.45
CA VAL A 73 -0.91 -8.62 -4.38
C VAL A 73 -1.18 -7.23 -4.96
N VAL A 74 -1.82 -7.19 -6.12
CA VAL A 74 -2.23 -5.95 -6.78
C VAL A 74 -3.33 -5.27 -5.98
N VAL A 75 -3.21 -3.95 -5.86
CA VAL A 75 -4.22 -3.07 -5.23
C VAL A 75 -4.87 -2.23 -6.29
N THR A 76 -6.20 -2.27 -6.36
CA THR A 76 -6.98 -1.54 -7.35
C THR A 76 -7.62 -0.30 -6.75
N PHE A 77 -7.26 0.87 -7.26
CA PHE A 77 -7.91 2.14 -6.99
C PHE A 77 -8.92 2.41 -8.10
N GLY A 78 -10.13 1.86 -7.95
CA GLY A 78 -11.20 1.97 -8.96
C GLY A 78 -11.96 3.31 -8.92
N THR A 79 -11.75 4.12 -7.88
CA THR A 79 -12.38 5.44 -7.71
C THR A 79 -11.32 6.53 -7.80
N ALA A 80 -11.64 7.64 -8.44
CA ALA A 80 -10.75 8.80 -8.45
C ALA A 80 -10.54 9.37 -7.03
N PRO A 81 -9.37 9.98 -6.74
CA PRO A 81 -9.19 10.77 -5.53
C PRO A 81 -10.30 11.81 -5.38
N SER A 82 -10.79 12.01 -4.17
CA SER A 82 -11.86 12.96 -3.85
C SER A 82 -11.46 13.83 -2.67
N SER A 83 -12.29 14.82 -2.35
CA SER A 83 -12.04 15.71 -1.20
C SER A 83 -13.33 16.12 -0.51
N THR A 84 -13.24 16.41 0.79
CA THR A 84 -14.27 17.06 1.58
C THR A 84 -13.61 18.05 2.52
N GLY A 85 -14.05 19.29 2.46
CA GLY A 85 -13.36 20.39 3.17
C GLY A 85 -11.92 20.54 2.70
N THR A 86 -10.97 20.47 3.63
CA THR A 86 -9.52 20.57 3.35
C THR A 86 -8.83 19.21 3.19
N THR A 87 -9.56 18.10 3.37
CA THR A 87 -8.99 16.76 3.33
C THR A 87 -9.23 16.07 1.99
N SER A 88 -8.14 15.74 1.28
CA SER A 88 -8.17 14.84 0.13
C SER A 88 -8.04 13.40 0.60
N PHE A 89 -8.75 12.47 -0.05
CA PHE A 89 -8.75 11.06 0.35
C PHE A 89 -8.88 10.11 -0.83
N LEU A 90 -8.39 8.89 -0.61
CA LEU A 90 -8.45 7.79 -1.56
C LEU A 90 -8.38 6.45 -0.82
N THR A 91 -9.23 5.51 -1.20
CA THR A 91 -9.25 4.13 -0.68
C THR A 91 -9.32 3.16 -1.85
N PRO A 92 -8.62 2.00 -1.78
CA PRO A 92 -8.82 0.93 -2.76
C PRO A 92 -10.28 0.53 -2.88
N SER A 93 -10.72 0.23 -4.09
CA SER A 93 -12.13 -0.11 -4.39
C SER A 93 -12.56 -1.48 -3.86
N ALA A 94 -11.61 -2.32 -3.45
CA ALA A 94 -11.86 -3.64 -2.88
C ALA A 94 -10.87 -3.95 -1.76
N SER A 95 -11.27 -4.86 -0.86
CA SER A 95 -10.38 -5.42 0.16
C SER A 95 -9.16 -6.09 -0.48
N ILE A 96 -8.02 -6.02 0.20
CA ILE A 96 -6.77 -6.64 -0.23
C ILE A 96 -6.76 -8.08 0.28
N VAL A 97 -6.73 -9.05 -0.63
CA VAL A 97 -6.93 -10.47 -0.31
C VAL A 97 -5.70 -11.29 -0.73
N TYR A 98 -5.15 -12.02 0.22
CA TYR A 98 -4.10 -13.02 0.02
C TYR A 98 -4.74 -14.40 0.16
N SER A 99 -5.08 -15.00 -0.99
CA SER A 99 -5.83 -16.26 -1.02
C SER A 99 -4.92 -17.48 -0.94
N THR A 100 -5.36 -18.48 -0.20
CA THR A 100 -4.71 -19.81 -0.14
C THR A 100 -3.24 -19.72 0.25
N VAL A 101 -2.93 -18.90 1.27
CA VAL A 101 -1.56 -18.72 1.76
C VAL A 101 -1.29 -19.52 3.03
N THR A 102 -0.03 -19.93 3.19
CA THR A 102 0.50 -20.47 4.45
C THR A 102 1.66 -19.59 4.87
N LEU A 103 1.46 -18.77 5.89
CA LEU A 103 2.43 -17.82 6.43
C LEU A 103 2.67 -18.14 7.90
N SER A 104 3.70 -18.96 8.17
CA SER A 104 4.01 -19.44 9.51
C SER A 104 4.82 -18.46 10.35
N VAL A 105 5.51 -17.51 9.71
CA VAL A 105 6.21 -16.44 10.41
C VAL A 105 5.23 -15.30 10.69
N SER A 106 5.24 -14.82 11.94
CA SER A 106 4.36 -13.71 12.36
C SER A 106 4.61 -12.43 11.56
N PHE A 107 3.56 -11.81 11.08
CA PHE A 107 3.58 -10.56 10.33
C PHE A 107 2.55 -9.56 10.87
N ASP A 108 2.89 -8.28 10.87
CA ASP A 108 2.10 -7.21 11.46
C ASP A 108 2.01 -5.95 10.62
N ALA A 109 2.58 -5.96 9.41
CA ALA A 109 2.60 -4.79 8.55
C ALA A 109 2.38 -5.11 7.07
N MET A 110 1.83 -4.11 6.37
CA MET A 110 1.68 -4.09 4.92
C MET A 110 2.33 -2.81 4.38
N LEU A 111 3.17 -2.95 3.36
CA LEU A 111 3.71 -1.85 2.57
C LEU A 111 2.89 -1.70 1.29
N LEU A 112 2.25 -0.55 1.14
CA LEU A 112 1.66 -0.11 -0.12
C LEU A 112 2.75 0.60 -0.94
N TYR A 113 2.96 0.19 -2.19
CA TYR A 113 3.98 0.76 -3.05
C TYR A 113 3.57 0.79 -4.53
N ASN A 114 4.20 1.68 -5.31
CA ASN A 114 4.00 1.79 -6.75
C ASN A 114 4.87 0.74 -7.47
N ASN A 115 4.23 -0.25 -8.10
CA ASN A 115 4.92 -1.32 -8.81
C ASN A 115 5.30 -0.95 -10.25
N THR A 116 4.67 0.05 -10.84
CA THR A 116 5.02 0.54 -12.18
C THR A 116 6.35 1.27 -12.18
N ASN A 117 6.58 2.10 -11.18
CA ASN A 117 7.82 2.85 -11.05
C ASN A 117 9.02 1.91 -10.86
N THR A 118 10.11 2.18 -11.58
CA THR A 118 11.36 1.39 -11.50
C THR A 118 11.93 1.35 -10.08
N GLY A 119 11.80 2.44 -9.33
CA GLY A 119 12.22 2.54 -7.93
C GLY A 119 11.34 1.77 -6.95
N LYS A 120 10.16 1.27 -7.36
CA LYS A 120 9.17 0.63 -6.47
C LYS A 120 8.86 1.51 -5.26
N ASN A 121 8.62 2.80 -5.51
CA ASN A 121 8.47 3.83 -4.48
C ASN A 121 7.35 3.48 -3.51
N SER A 122 7.66 3.62 -2.22
CA SER A 122 6.69 3.39 -1.15
C SER A 122 5.63 4.49 -1.12
N VAL A 123 4.43 4.12 -0.72
CA VAL A 123 3.30 5.05 -0.49
C VAL A 123 3.02 5.16 0.99
N ALA A 124 2.72 4.04 1.63
CA ALA A 124 2.37 4.00 3.04
C ALA A 124 2.66 2.64 3.67
N VAL A 125 2.90 2.67 4.97
CA VAL A 125 2.99 1.50 5.84
C VAL A 125 1.72 1.44 6.69
N TYR A 126 1.06 0.28 6.71
CA TYR A 126 -0.08 0.01 7.57
C TYR A 126 0.26 -1.11 8.52
N THR A 127 -0.06 -0.93 9.79
CA THR A 127 0.17 -1.93 10.83
C THR A 127 -1.14 -2.49 11.36
N PHE A 128 -1.12 -3.73 11.79
CA PHE A 128 -2.24 -4.45 12.39
C PHE A 128 -1.74 -5.41 13.46
N THR A 129 -2.66 -6.00 14.22
CA THR A 129 -2.29 -7.03 15.18
C THR A 129 -1.58 -8.18 14.49
N ALA A 130 -0.44 -8.62 15.03
CA ALA A 130 0.38 -9.67 14.45
C ALA A 130 -0.42 -10.95 14.15
N GLN A 131 -0.22 -11.50 12.96
CA GLN A 131 -0.95 -12.62 12.41
C GLN A 131 0.00 -13.72 11.95
N THR A 132 -0.52 -14.95 11.90
CA THR A 132 0.00 -16.07 11.10
C THR A 132 -1.16 -16.70 10.35
N VAL A 133 -0.92 -17.37 9.24
CA VAL A 133 -1.95 -18.05 8.45
C VAL A 133 -1.52 -19.48 8.18
N ALA A 134 -2.28 -20.44 8.70
CA ALA A 134 -2.05 -21.87 8.48
C ALA A 134 -3.02 -22.38 7.39
N ALA A 135 -2.64 -22.27 6.12
CA ALA A 135 -3.44 -22.69 4.96
C ALA A 135 -4.83 -22.00 4.88
N GLY A 136 -4.85 -20.70 4.57
CA GLY A 136 -6.10 -19.92 4.54
C GLY A 136 -6.03 -18.66 3.70
N THR A 137 -7.01 -17.78 3.90
CA THR A 137 -7.08 -16.47 3.27
C THR A 137 -6.85 -15.39 4.33
N PHE A 138 -5.92 -14.48 4.06
CA PHE A 138 -5.76 -13.26 4.84
C PHE A 138 -6.37 -12.09 4.08
N THR A 139 -7.23 -11.32 4.75
CA THR A 139 -7.94 -10.18 4.13
C THR A 139 -7.74 -8.92 4.95
N LEU A 140 -7.28 -7.87 4.30
CA LEU A 140 -7.29 -6.50 4.81
C LEU A 140 -8.53 -5.81 4.27
N THR A 141 -9.53 -5.64 5.13
CA THR A 141 -10.77 -4.94 4.80
C THR A 141 -10.50 -3.45 4.67
N MET A 142 -10.93 -2.87 3.56
CA MET A 142 -10.75 -1.44 3.32
C MET A 142 -11.78 -0.61 4.10
N PRO A 143 -11.35 0.55 4.63
CA PRO A 143 -12.26 1.50 5.25
C PRO A 143 -13.14 2.19 4.20
N VAL A 144 -14.15 2.91 4.68
CA VAL A 144 -14.98 3.77 3.82
C VAL A 144 -14.10 4.84 3.16
N ASN A 145 -14.36 5.11 1.87
CA ASN A 145 -13.63 6.12 1.11
C ASN A 145 -14.19 7.53 1.42
N ASP A 146 -13.79 8.10 2.54
CA ASP A 146 -14.20 9.44 2.99
C ASP A 146 -13.07 10.21 3.68
N ALA A 147 -13.31 11.47 4.02
CA ALA A 147 -12.34 12.37 4.65
C ALA A 147 -11.96 11.95 6.09
N THR A 148 -12.71 11.06 6.73
CA THR A 148 -12.50 10.64 8.12
C THR A 148 -11.74 9.32 8.20
N THR A 149 -12.08 8.36 7.35
CA THR A 149 -11.60 6.97 7.42
C THR A 149 -10.80 6.52 6.22
N GLY A 150 -10.83 7.24 5.10
CA GLY A 150 -10.13 6.87 3.87
C GLY A 150 -8.69 6.41 4.10
N LEU A 151 -8.25 5.41 3.35
CA LEU A 151 -6.95 4.75 3.57
C LEU A 151 -5.76 5.70 3.40
N LEU A 152 -5.77 6.50 2.34
CA LEU A 152 -4.83 7.60 2.11
C LEU A 152 -5.58 8.92 2.34
N ARG A 153 -5.06 9.78 3.19
CA ARG A 153 -5.65 11.10 3.47
C ARG A 153 -4.55 12.15 3.60
N ILE A 154 -4.82 13.31 3.02
CA ILE A 154 -3.95 14.49 3.10
C ILE A 154 -4.85 15.67 3.50
N ALA A 155 -4.60 16.26 4.68
CA ALA A 155 -5.32 17.38 5.23
C ALA A 155 -4.41 18.62 5.26
#